data_5645076c547f7177e9d45fe7184904e1
#
_entry.id   5645076c547f7177e9d45fe7184904e1
#
_cell.length_a   1.000
_cell.length_b   1.000
_cell.length_c   1.000
_cell.angle_alpha   90.00
_cell.angle_beta   90.00
_cell.angle_gamma   90.00
#
_symmetry.space_group_name_H-M   'P 1'
#
loop_
_entity.id
_entity.type
_entity.pdbx_description
1 polymer ?
#
loop_
_entity_poly.entity_id
_entity_poly.type
_entity_poly.pdbx_seq_one_letter_code
_entity_poly.pdbx_strand_id
1 'polypeptide(L)'
;MQSFTSVPFKTESGISSVNGVAKFSPAGIVLEFESKLFGLISTGVKEARLPIGELHDVKFKKGVMKRGAKIEIRLNSFAKLTEVPNQEGKIVLKLFPDDFERARDAVARIEKEMASIAASLPPPHPPLRSLFDESEDDTQELGDG
;
A
#
# COMPACT_ATOMS: atom_id res chain seq x y z
N MET A 1 -4.22 -21.44 -8.23
CA MET A 1 -3.90 -21.14 -6.82
C MET A 1 -2.94 -19.96 -6.77
N GLN A 2 -3.31 -18.95 -6.02
CA GLN A 2 -2.41 -17.82 -5.85
C GLN A 2 -1.43 -18.10 -4.74
N SER A 3 -0.17 -17.89 -5.02
CA SER A 3 0.82 -17.99 -3.98
C SER A 3 1.04 -16.61 -3.37
N PHE A 4 1.41 -16.61 -2.11
CA PHE A 4 1.70 -15.36 -1.43
C PHE A 4 2.92 -15.55 -0.54
N THR A 5 3.55 -14.43 -0.19
CA THR A 5 4.69 -14.41 0.69
C THR A 5 4.27 -13.79 2.01
N SER A 6 4.46 -14.50 3.09
CA SER A 6 4.13 -14.00 4.44
C SER A 6 5.37 -13.44 5.09
N VAL A 7 5.24 -12.24 5.63
CA VAL A 7 6.34 -11.56 6.30
C VAL A 7 5.85 -11.04 7.65
N PRO A 8 6.38 -11.55 8.76
CA PRO A 8 6.03 -11.03 10.08
C PRO A 8 6.55 -9.61 10.24
N PHE A 9 5.79 -8.80 10.98
CA PHE A 9 6.19 -7.42 11.22
C PHE A 9 5.72 -6.95 12.58
N LYS A 10 6.27 -5.83 13.01
CA LYS A 10 5.72 -5.08 14.14
C LYS A 10 5.75 -3.62 13.80
N THR A 11 4.90 -2.88 14.46
CA THR A 11 4.85 -1.44 14.29
C THR A 11 4.26 -0.83 15.56
N GLU A 12 4.24 0.47 15.60
CA GLU A 12 3.72 1.20 16.75
C GLU A 12 2.75 2.25 16.28
N SER A 13 1.73 2.48 17.09
CA SER A 13 0.75 3.51 16.79
C SER A 13 0.42 4.17 18.13
N GLY A 14 1.05 5.31 18.40
CA GLY A 14 0.92 5.98 19.67
C GLY A 14 1.44 5.12 20.80
N ILE A 15 0.57 4.80 21.76
CA ILE A 15 0.93 3.97 22.91
C ILE A 15 0.66 2.49 22.65
N SER A 16 0.16 2.16 21.46
CA SER A 16 -0.13 0.77 21.11
C SER A 16 1.02 0.15 20.37
N SER A 17 1.31 -1.10 20.67
CA SER A 17 2.23 -1.89 19.88
C SER A 17 1.42 -2.86 19.03
N VAL A 18 1.86 -3.05 17.81
CA VAL A 18 1.13 -3.87 16.82
C VAL A 18 2.08 -4.95 16.31
N ASN A 19 1.60 -6.18 16.33
CA ASN A 19 2.33 -7.30 15.75
C ASN A 19 1.44 -7.96 14.73
N GLY A 20 2.02 -8.40 13.63
CA GLY A 20 1.22 -9.03 12.61
C GLY A 20 2.03 -9.70 11.54
N VAL A 21 1.33 -10.07 10.49
CA VAL A 21 1.89 -10.71 9.31
C VAL A 21 1.36 -9.99 8.09
N ALA A 22 2.26 -9.65 7.17
CA ALA A 22 1.90 -9.06 5.90
C ALA A 22 1.97 -10.16 4.85
N LYS A 23 0.91 -10.33 4.09
CA LYS A 23 0.83 -11.33 3.03
C LYS A 23 0.83 -10.61 1.70
N PHE A 24 1.86 -10.86 0.90
CA PHE A 24 2.05 -10.21 -0.38
C PHE A 24 1.67 -11.16 -1.50
N SER A 25 0.87 -10.70 -2.44
CA SER A 25 0.48 -11.48 -3.61
C SER A 25 0.31 -10.53 -4.80
N PRO A 26 0.12 -11.06 -6.02
CA PRO A 26 -0.17 -10.19 -7.16
C PRO A 26 -1.43 -9.34 -6.99
N ALA A 27 -2.33 -9.75 -6.11
CA ALA A 27 -3.56 -9.01 -5.87
C ALA A 27 -3.38 -7.84 -4.91
N GLY A 28 -2.29 -7.82 -4.15
CA GLY A 28 -2.04 -6.75 -3.19
C GLY A 28 -1.44 -7.27 -1.91
N ILE A 29 -1.74 -6.57 -0.83
CA ILE A 29 -1.21 -6.90 0.48
C ILE A 29 -2.35 -7.08 1.46
N VAL A 30 -2.29 -8.14 2.25
CA VAL A 30 -3.24 -8.35 3.34
C VAL A 30 -2.45 -8.29 4.65
N LEU A 31 -2.88 -7.42 5.55
CA LEU A 31 -2.26 -7.29 6.87
C LEU A 31 -3.17 -7.94 7.90
N GLU A 32 -2.62 -8.92 8.63
CA GLU A 32 -3.31 -9.50 9.78
C GLU A 32 -2.52 -9.07 11.00
N PHE A 33 -3.17 -8.40 11.93
CA PHE A 33 -2.43 -7.81 13.04
C PHE A 33 -3.24 -7.76 14.32
N GLU A 34 -2.53 -7.65 15.42
CA GLU A 34 -3.10 -7.51 16.75
C GLU A 34 -2.45 -6.33 17.43
N SER A 35 -3.26 -5.46 18.01
CA SER A 35 -2.75 -4.30 18.73
C SER A 35 -2.81 -4.55 20.22
N LYS A 36 -1.80 -4.14 20.94
CA LYS A 36 -1.76 -4.23 22.39
C LYS A 36 -1.53 -2.86 22.97
N LEU A 37 -2.43 -2.44 23.85
CA LEU A 37 -2.33 -1.16 24.52
C LEU A 37 -1.40 -1.33 25.71
N PHE A 38 -0.37 -0.51 25.78
CA PHE A 38 0.65 -0.59 26.85
C PHE A 38 1.26 -1.99 26.95
N GLY A 39 1.18 -2.78 25.86
CA GLY A 39 1.69 -4.14 25.86
C GLY A 39 0.89 -5.14 26.69
N LEU A 40 -0.26 -4.73 27.21
CA LEU A 40 -1.04 -5.55 28.14
C LEU A 40 -2.41 -5.97 27.61
N ILE A 41 -3.12 -5.02 27.00
CA ILE A 41 -4.49 -5.25 26.58
C ILE A 41 -4.54 -5.49 25.08
N SER A 42 -4.98 -6.68 24.68
CA SER A 42 -5.10 -7.02 23.27
C SER A 42 -6.48 -6.61 22.76
N THR A 43 -6.51 -6.05 21.54
CA THR A 43 -7.77 -5.69 20.89
C THR A 43 -8.27 -6.80 19.97
N GLY A 44 -7.60 -7.95 19.93
CA GLY A 44 -7.95 -9.04 19.04
C GLY A 44 -7.27 -8.90 17.70
N VAL A 45 -7.43 -9.91 16.86
CA VAL A 45 -6.79 -9.93 15.54
C VAL A 45 -7.68 -9.23 14.55
N LYS A 46 -7.08 -8.34 13.74
CA LYS A 46 -7.77 -7.61 12.69
C LYS A 46 -7.13 -7.91 11.37
N GLU A 47 -7.90 -7.76 10.31
CA GLU A 47 -7.41 -7.96 8.95
C GLU A 47 -7.70 -6.71 8.13
N ALA A 48 -6.70 -6.24 7.40
CA ALA A 48 -6.89 -5.14 6.47
C ALA A 48 -6.42 -5.60 5.10
N ARG A 49 -7.25 -5.43 4.10
CA ARG A 49 -6.93 -5.82 2.73
C ARG A 49 -6.59 -4.57 1.93
N LEU A 50 -5.44 -4.61 1.29
CA LEU A 50 -4.95 -3.50 0.49
C LEU A 50 -4.81 -3.99 -0.95
N PRO A 51 -5.89 -3.88 -1.75
CA PRO A 51 -5.81 -4.29 -3.14
C PRO A 51 -4.74 -3.51 -3.88
N ILE A 52 -4.14 -4.15 -4.88
CA ILE A 52 -3.01 -3.54 -5.57
C ILE A 52 -3.35 -2.19 -6.18
N GLY A 53 -4.59 -2.01 -6.60
CA GLY A 53 -5.03 -0.72 -7.16
C GLY A 53 -5.12 0.41 -6.15
N GLU A 54 -5.12 0.08 -4.86
CA GLU A 54 -5.15 1.10 -3.81
C GLU A 54 -3.77 1.44 -3.27
N LEU A 55 -2.75 0.75 -3.74
CA LEU A 55 -1.39 1.01 -3.31
C LEU A 55 -0.79 2.16 -4.13
N HIS A 56 -0.33 3.18 -3.44
CA HIS A 56 0.37 4.28 -4.10
C HIS A 56 1.84 3.90 -4.32
N ASP A 57 2.50 3.47 -3.25
CA ASP A 57 3.84 2.90 -3.40
C ASP A 57 4.13 1.97 -2.22
N VAL A 58 5.09 1.08 -2.44
CA VAL A 58 5.56 0.12 -1.45
C VAL A 58 7.07 0.11 -1.57
N LYS A 59 7.77 0.36 -0.47
CA LYS A 59 9.23 0.47 -0.49
C LYS A 59 9.84 -0.34 0.62
N PHE A 60 10.92 -1.04 0.29
CA PHE A 60 11.74 -1.72 1.28
C PHE A 60 12.92 -0.80 1.61
N LYS A 61 13.11 -0.52 2.88
CA LYS A 61 14.21 0.35 3.33
C LYS A 61 15.07 -0.39 4.33
N LYS A 62 16.35 -0.45 4.04
CA LYS A 62 17.32 -1.00 4.96
C LYS A 62 17.64 0.01 6.04
N GLY A 63 17.73 -0.47 7.27
CA GLY A 63 18.24 0.36 8.35
C GLY A 63 19.73 0.46 8.30
N VAL A 64 20.26 1.29 9.18
CA VAL A 64 21.70 1.51 9.30
C VAL A 64 22.33 0.27 9.96
N MET A 65 23.47 -0.17 9.45
CA MET A 65 24.25 -1.28 10.02
C MET A 65 23.46 -2.58 10.13
N LYS A 66 22.66 -2.85 9.11
CA LYS A 66 21.84 -4.06 9.02
C LYS A 66 20.79 -4.17 10.11
N ARG A 67 20.45 -3.07 10.72
CA ARG A 67 19.41 -3.02 11.74
C ARG A 67 18.18 -2.34 11.18
N GLY A 68 17.04 -2.84 11.60
CA GLY A 68 15.81 -2.11 11.45
C GLY A 68 15.29 -1.94 10.05
N ALA A 69 15.46 -2.91 9.17
CA ALA A 69 14.82 -2.85 7.87
C ALA A 69 13.32 -2.75 8.06
N LYS A 70 12.68 -2.04 7.15
CA LYS A 70 11.24 -1.81 7.22
C LYS A 70 10.64 -1.74 5.83
N ILE A 71 9.34 -1.96 5.77
CA ILE A 71 8.56 -1.75 4.54
C ILE A 71 7.67 -0.55 4.80
N GLU A 72 7.67 0.39 3.88
CA GLU A 72 6.78 1.56 3.93
C GLU A 72 5.76 1.46 2.84
N ILE A 73 4.49 1.59 3.20
CA ILE A 73 3.38 1.48 2.28
C ILE A 73 2.59 2.78 2.33
N ARG A 74 2.31 3.34 1.16
CA ARG A 74 1.42 4.49 1.02
C ARG A 74 0.24 4.09 0.19
N LEU A 75 -0.93 4.58 0.59
CA LEU A 75 -2.18 4.24 -0.08
C LEU A 75 -2.71 5.45 -0.83
N ASN A 76 -3.53 5.18 -1.85
CA ASN A 76 -4.18 6.23 -2.62
C ASN A 76 -5.39 6.82 -1.90
N SER A 77 -5.91 6.12 -0.89
CA SER A 77 -7.13 6.51 -0.21
C SER A 77 -6.90 6.66 1.29
N PHE A 78 -7.38 7.76 1.86
CA PHE A 78 -7.33 7.95 3.29
C PHE A 78 -8.32 7.07 4.04
N ALA A 79 -9.38 6.62 3.37
CA ALA A 79 -10.37 5.80 4.03
C ALA A 79 -9.77 4.50 4.54
N LYS A 80 -8.87 3.89 3.77
CA LYS A 80 -8.22 2.65 4.20
C LYS A 80 -7.25 2.87 5.36
N LEU A 81 -6.70 4.06 5.47
CA LEU A 81 -5.73 4.33 6.52
C LEU A 81 -6.34 4.26 7.92
N THR A 82 -7.64 4.47 8.02
CA THR A 82 -8.30 4.37 9.32
C THR A 82 -8.39 2.93 9.80
N GLU A 83 -8.21 1.97 8.91
CA GLU A 83 -8.30 0.55 9.24
C GLU A 83 -6.97 -0.07 9.61
N VAL A 84 -5.87 0.65 9.43
CA VAL A 84 -4.53 0.11 9.65
C VAL A 84 -3.72 1.07 10.50
N PRO A 85 -2.77 0.54 11.28
CA PRO A 85 -1.84 1.42 11.99
C PRO A 85 -1.01 2.19 10.99
N ASN A 86 -0.94 3.49 11.16
CA ASN A 86 -0.14 4.31 10.26
C ASN A 86 0.49 5.46 11.04
N GLN A 87 1.53 6.02 10.44
CA GLN A 87 2.22 7.18 10.98
C GLN A 87 2.18 8.26 9.92
N GLU A 88 1.35 9.25 10.15
CA GLU A 88 1.22 10.39 9.24
C GLU A 88 0.88 9.94 7.81
N GLY A 89 -0.02 8.98 7.70
CA GLY A 89 -0.48 8.50 6.40
C GLY A 89 0.39 7.43 5.76
N LYS A 90 1.42 7.00 6.46
CA LYS A 90 2.33 5.98 5.95
C LYS A 90 2.29 4.76 6.86
N ILE A 91 2.14 3.59 6.27
CA ILE A 91 2.17 2.34 7.01
C ILE A 91 3.61 1.88 7.06
N VAL A 92 4.13 1.70 8.27
CA VAL A 92 5.53 1.28 8.47
C VAL A 92 5.53 -0.07 9.13
N LEU A 93 6.11 -1.06 8.44
CA LEU A 93 6.21 -2.42 8.94
C LEU A 93 7.66 -2.70 9.28
N LYS A 94 7.97 -2.78 10.58
CA LYS A 94 9.32 -3.08 11.03
C LYS A 94 9.55 -4.58 10.93
N LEU A 95 10.66 -4.98 10.36
CA LEU A 95 10.93 -6.36 10.02
C LEU A 95 11.89 -7.00 10.98
N PHE A 96 11.80 -8.32 11.09
CA PHE A 96 12.77 -9.11 11.85
C PHE A 96 13.92 -9.50 10.93
N PRO A 97 15.15 -9.55 11.46
CA PRO A 97 16.32 -9.78 10.61
C PRO A 97 16.24 -11.01 9.73
N ASP A 98 15.67 -12.10 10.25
CA ASP A 98 15.60 -13.36 9.50
C ASP A 98 14.69 -13.23 8.26
N ASP A 99 13.89 -12.20 8.20
CA ASP A 99 12.90 -12.04 7.12
C ASP A 99 13.30 -10.97 6.11
N PHE A 100 14.47 -10.38 6.23
CA PHE A 100 14.86 -9.26 5.39
C PHE A 100 14.86 -9.61 3.91
N GLU A 101 15.46 -10.74 3.53
CA GLU A 101 15.52 -11.11 2.11
C GLU A 101 14.15 -11.42 1.56
N ARG A 102 13.36 -12.16 2.33
CA ARG A 102 12.02 -12.52 1.89
C ARG A 102 11.16 -11.26 1.73
N ALA A 103 11.29 -10.32 2.65
CA ALA A 103 10.55 -9.07 2.58
C ALA A 103 10.99 -8.24 1.38
N ARG A 104 12.29 -8.15 1.14
CA ARG A 104 12.80 -7.40 0.00
C ARG A 104 12.28 -8.00 -1.31
N ASP A 105 12.29 -9.33 -1.41
CA ASP A 105 11.79 -9.99 -2.61
C ASP A 105 10.29 -9.79 -2.78
N ALA A 106 9.54 -9.82 -1.68
CA ALA A 106 8.10 -9.60 -1.74
C ALA A 106 7.78 -8.19 -2.23
N VAL A 107 8.51 -7.19 -1.72
CA VAL A 107 8.32 -5.81 -2.16
C VAL A 107 8.68 -5.66 -3.64
N ALA A 108 9.77 -6.29 -4.07
CA ALA A 108 10.18 -6.22 -5.47
C ALA A 108 9.11 -6.80 -6.38
N ARG A 109 8.49 -7.90 -5.96
CA ARG A 109 7.42 -8.52 -6.76
C ARG A 109 6.19 -7.64 -6.83
N ILE A 110 5.80 -7.03 -5.71
CA ILE A 110 4.61 -6.18 -5.71
C ILE A 110 4.87 -4.91 -6.53
N GLU A 111 6.07 -4.36 -6.45
CA GLU A 111 6.43 -3.21 -7.27
C GLU A 111 6.37 -3.55 -8.75
N LYS A 112 6.86 -4.73 -9.10
CA LYS A 112 6.81 -5.18 -10.48
C LYS A 112 5.37 -5.36 -10.95
N GLU A 113 4.53 -5.90 -10.07
CA GLU A 113 3.12 -6.09 -10.40
C GLU A 113 2.42 -4.76 -10.58
N MET A 114 2.71 -3.79 -9.72
CA MET A 114 2.14 -2.45 -9.85
C MET A 114 2.57 -1.80 -11.16
N ALA A 115 3.84 -1.95 -11.52
CA ALA A 115 4.33 -1.40 -12.78
C ALA A 115 3.69 -2.09 -13.98
N SER A 116 3.47 -3.38 -13.89
CA SER A 116 2.83 -4.14 -14.95
C SER A 116 1.39 -3.69 -15.17
N ILE A 117 0.67 -3.46 -14.10
CA ILE A 117 -0.70 -2.97 -14.19
C ILE A 117 -0.72 -1.58 -14.79
N ALA A 118 0.18 -0.71 -14.33
CA ALA A 118 0.26 0.65 -14.87
C ALA A 118 0.58 0.63 -16.37
N ALA A 119 1.46 -0.27 -16.79
CA ALA A 119 1.83 -0.39 -18.20
C ALA A 119 0.70 -0.97 -19.05
N SER A 120 -0.16 -1.79 -18.46
CA SER A 120 -1.27 -2.41 -19.18
C SER A 120 -2.49 -1.53 -19.30
N LEU A 121 -2.53 -0.44 -18.55
CA LEU A 121 -3.65 0.50 -18.64
C LEU A 121 -3.56 1.27 -19.95
N PRO A 122 -4.70 1.72 -20.48
CA PRO A 122 -4.65 2.57 -21.68
C PRO A 122 -3.83 3.83 -21.40
N PRO A 123 -3.28 4.45 -22.44
CA PRO A 123 -2.57 5.70 -22.23
C PRO A 123 -3.46 6.71 -21.52
N PRO A 124 -2.91 7.62 -20.75
CA PRO A 124 -3.73 8.63 -20.08
C PRO A 124 -4.55 9.37 -21.10
N HIS A 125 -5.82 9.56 -20.79
CA HIS A 125 -6.68 10.33 -21.64
C HIS A 125 -6.29 11.79 -21.58
N PRO A 126 -6.49 12.54 -22.65
CA PRO A 126 -6.39 13.99 -22.53
C PRO A 126 -7.35 14.45 -21.43
N PRO A 127 -7.09 15.56 -20.80
CA PRO A 127 -8.01 16.05 -19.79
C PRO A 127 -9.42 16.16 -20.38
N LEU A 128 -10.42 15.86 -19.59
CA LEU A 128 -11.80 15.94 -20.05
C LEU A 128 -12.11 17.30 -20.66
N ARG A 129 -11.52 18.33 -20.11
CA ARG A 129 -11.69 19.67 -20.65
C ARG A 129 -11.25 19.76 -22.10
N SER A 130 -10.16 19.11 -22.46
CA SER A 130 -9.68 19.12 -23.83
C SER A 130 -10.66 18.42 -24.77
N LEU A 131 -11.28 17.34 -24.32
CA LEU A 131 -12.27 16.66 -25.12
C LEU A 131 -13.50 17.53 -25.34
N PHE A 132 -13.96 18.17 -24.32
CA PHE A 132 -15.12 19.04 -24.43
C PHE A 132 -14.82 20.28 -25.25
N ASP A 133 -13.63 20.82 -25.16
CA ASP A 133 -13.25 21.97 -25.95
C ASP A 133 -13.32 21.67 -27.41
N GLU A 134 -12.92 20.50 -27.81
CA GLU A 134 -12.98 20.11 -29.21
C GLU A 134 -14.39 19.94 -29.67
N SER A 135 -15.29 19.57 -28.81
CA SER A 135 -16.66 19.34 -29.20
C SER A 135 -17.51 20.61 -29.09
N GLU A 136 -17.23 21.50 -28.15
CA GLU A 136 -18.04 22.67 -27.99
C GLU A 136 -17.62 23.78 -28.85
N ASP A 137 -16.52 23.70 -29.32
CA ASP A 137 -16.22 24.64 -30.26
C ASP A 137 -16.98 24.37 -31.45
N ASP A 138 -17.64 23.95 -30.60
CA ASP A 138 -18.51 23.65 -30.81
C ASP A 138 -19.38 23.74 -29.88
N THR A 139 -19.50 24.30 -29.03
CA THR A 139 -20.07 24.32 -28.43
C THR A 139 -20.30 24.94 -27.91
N GLN A 140 -20.16 25.14 -27.86
CA GLN A 140 -20.09 25.39 -27.85
C GLN A 140 -20.17 25.56 -27.95
N GLU A 141 -20.29 25.49 -28.18
CA GLU A 141 -20.33 25.35 -28.77
C GLU A 141 -20.91 25.28 -28.70
N LEU A 142 -21.49 25.33 -28.55
CA LEU A 142 -21.86 25.09 -28.92
C LEU A 142 -22.20 25.55 -28.95
N GLY A 143 -22.45 25.94 -28.80
CA GLY A 143 -22.42 26.19 -29.32
C GLY A 143 -22.51 26.58 -29.35
N ASP A 144 -22.87 27.12 -29.68
CA ASP A 144 -22.73 27.34 -30.28
C ASP A 144 -22.48 27.24 -30.65
N GLY A 145 -22.43 26.85 -30.53
CA GLY A 145 -22.15 26.57 -31.12
C GLY A 145 -21.65 26.22 -31.46
#